data_25bdabd5fd7568ee6befda1bc63ead63
#
_entry.id   25bdabd5fd7568ee6befda1bc63ead63
#
_cell.length_a   1.000
_cell.length_b   1.000
_cell.length_c   1.000
_cell.angle_alpha   90.00
_cell.angle_beta   90.00
_cell.angle_gamma   90.00
#
_symmetry.space_group_name_H-M   'P 1'
#
loop_
_entity.id
_entity.type
_entity.pdbx_description
1 polymer ?
#
loop_
_entity_poly.entity_id
_entity_poly.type
_entity_poly.pdbx_seq_one_letter_code
_entity_poly.pdbx_strand_id
1 'polypeptide(L)'
;MYKRQIEDIARQVQIPVDELEHYGKYIAKVPESLIDEKKVENSNLILVTAITPTKAGIGKTTVSVGLALGLSHIGKKNIVALREPSLGPCFGLKGGAAGGGYAQILPMDKINLHFTGDFHAVTSAHNMIAALLDNYIYQHRDEGFAMKEILWKRVLDINCLLYTSPSPRD
;
A
#
# COMPACT_ATOMS: atom_id res chain seq x y z
N MET A 1 -9.04 11.46 -19.10
CA MET A 1 -7.94 11.94 -18.24
C MET A 1 -6.65 11.26 -18.71
N TYR A 2 -5.71 12.02 -19.28
CA TYR A 2 -4.45 11.45 -19.76
C TYR A 2 -3.54 11.14 -18.58
N LYS A 3 -3.00 9.91 -18.54
CA LYS A 3 -1.96 9.54 -17.57
C LYS A 3 -0.70 10.34 -17.89
N ARG A 4 -0.25 11.20 -17.00
CA ARG A 4 1.06 11.84 -17.10
C ARG A 4 2.16 10.82 -16.80
N GLN A 5 3.29 10.92 -17.48
CA GLN A 5 4.45 10.09 -17.16
C GLN A 5 5.07 10.56 -15.84
N ILE A 6 5.78 9.67 -15.16
CA ILE A 6 6.38 10.00 -13.86
C ILE A 6 7.41 11.14 -13.98
N GLU A 7 8.11 11.23 -15.10
CA GLU A 7 9.03 12.32 -15.38
C GLU A 7 8.35 13.69 -15.44
N ASP A 8 7.14 13.76 -16.02
CA ASP A 8 6.39 15.02 -16.07
C ASP A 8 5.98 15.47 -14.66
N ILE A 9 5.65 14.51 -13.80
CA ILE A 9 5.35 14.77 -12.40
C ILE A 9 6.60 15.22 -11.65
N ALA A 10 7.73 14.53 -11.86
CA ALA A 10 9.00 14.90 -11.23
C ALA A 10 9.42 16.34 -11.57
N ARG A 11 9.34 16.72 -12.86
CA ARG A 11 9.59 18.11 -13.29
C ARG A 11 8.65 19.10 -12.62
N GLN A 12 7.37 18.75 -12.47
CA GLN A 12 6.37 19.61 -11.83
C GLN A 12 6.67 19.87 -10.35
N VAL A 13 7.21 18.87 -9.65
CA VAL A 13 7.60 18.98 -8.23
C VAL A 13 9.08 19.32 -8.03
N GLN A 14 9.79 19.62 -9.12
CA GLN A 14 11.21 20.02 -9.11
C GLN A 14 12.16 18.92 -8.59
N ILE A 15 11.87 17.67 -8.91
CA ILE A 15 12.76 16.54 -8.68
C ILE A 15 13.55 16.29 -9.96
N PRO A 16 14.90 16.19 -9.91
CA PRO A 16 15.72 15.84 -11.06
C PRO A 16 15.33 14.46 -11.62
N VAL A 17 15.11 14.39 -12.93
CA VAL A 17 14.62 13.14 -13.57
C VAL A 17 15.70 12.06 -13.57
N ASP A 18 16.95 12.45 -13.65
CA ASP A 18 18.15 11.60 -13.63
C ASP A 18 18.41 10.93 -12.27
N GLU A 19 17.86 11.49 -11.18
CA GLU A 19 17.91 10.92 -9.84
C GLU A 19 16.81 9.91 -9.56
N LEU A 20 15.87 9.69 -10.50
CA LEU A 20 14.76 8.77 -10.32
C LEU A 20 15.15 7.33 -10.63
N GLU A 21 14.82 6.41 -9.73
CA GLU A 21 14.82 4.97 -10.01
C GLU A 21 13.49 4.56 -10.62
N HIS A 22 13.45 4.36 -11.92
CA HIS A 22 12.24 4.11 -12.70
C HIS A 22 11.69 2.70 -12.54
N TYR A 23 10.39 2.59 -12.24
CA TYR A 23 9.59 1.37 -12.30
C TYR A 23 8.55 1.48 -13.42
N GLY A 24 9.03 1.55 -14.66
CA GLY A 24 8.22 1.80 -15.84
C GLY A 24 7.86 3.29 -15.99
N LYS A 25 6.82 3.58 -16.79
CA LYS A 25 6.49 4.94 -17.21
C LYS A 25 5.80 5.80 -16.16
N TYR A 26 5.22 5.21 -15.13
CA TYR A 26 4.29 5.89 -14.23
C TYR A 26 4.67 5.83 -12.77
N ILE A 27 5.75 5.13 -12.43
CA ILE A 27 6.19 4.90 -11.05
C ILE A 27 7.71 5.07 -11.00
N ALA A 28 8.21 5.71 -9.94
CA ALA A 28 9.63 5.79 -9.64
C ALA A 28 9.85 5.86 -8.13
N LYS A 29 11.02 5.44 -7.68
CA LYS A 29 11.51 5.76 -6.35
C LYS A 29 12.31 7.05 -6.39
N VAL A 30 12.26 7.77 -5.30
CA VAL A 30 13.01 9.02 -5.07
C VAL A 30 14.01 8.76 -3.96
N PRO A 31 15.31 8.99 -4.16
CA PRO A 31 16.30 8.78 -3.13
C PRO A 31 16.17 9.79 -1.98
N GLU A 32 16.48 9.35 -0.77
CA GLU A 32 16.43 10.20 0.44
C GLU A 32 17.42 11.38 0.37
N SER A 33 18.50 11.26 -0.40
CA SER A 33 19.47 12.34 -0.63
C SER A 33 18.87 13.64 -1.17
N LEU A 34 17.67 13.56 -1.77
CA LEU A 34 16.94 14.72 -2.29
C LEU A 34 16.06 15.43 -1.24
N ILE A 35 16.08 14.97 0.01
CA ILE A 35 15.36 15.65 1.08
C ILE A 35 16.04 16.99 1.39
N ASP A 36 15.28 18.05 1.23
CA ASP A 36 15.69 19.41 1.56
C ASP A 36 15.08 19.80 2.93
N GLU A 37 15.88 19.72 3.98
CA GLU A 37 15.43 20.02 5.34
C GLU A 37 14.82 21.43 5.48
N LYS A 38 15.35 22.42 4.78
CA LYS A 38 14.80 23.78 4.79
C LYS A 38 13.42 23.85 4.18
N LYS A 39 13.16 23.05 3.14
CA LYS A 39 11.82 22.95 2.57
C LYS A 39 10.87 22.22 3.50
N VAL A 40 11.35 21.21 4.21
CA VAL A 40 10.56 20.48 5.22
C VAL A 40 10.13 21.42 6.34
N GLU A 41 11.06 22.17 6.92
CA GLU A 41 10.80 23.12 8.01
C GLU A 41 9.79 24.23 7.61
N ASN A 42 9.83 24.66 6.36
CA ASN A 42 8.93 25.68 5.81
C ASN A 42 7.63 25.11 5.20
N SER A 43 7.40 23.82 5.33
CA SER A 43 6.21 23.16 4.81
C SER A 43 5.15 22.96 5.89
N ASN A 44 3.88 22.87 5.47
CA ASN A 44 2.79 22.54 6.37
C ASN A 44 2.45 21.06 6.24
N LEU A 45 2.44 20.33 7.36
CA LEU A 45 2.02 18.95 7.42
C LEU A 45 0.54 18.87 7.83
N ILE A 46 -0.26 18.20 7.01
CA ILE A 46 -1.67 17.90 7.29
C ILE A 46 -1.79 16.40 7.53
N LEU A 47 -2.11 16.01 8.77
CA LEU A 47 -2.33 14.61 9.13
C LEU A 47 -3.82 14.25 9.00
N VAL A 48 -4.13 13.28 8.15
CA VAL A 48 -5.48 12.68 8.04
C VAL A 48 -5.51 11.38 8.82
N THR A 49 -6.21 11.37 9.92
CA THR A 49 -6.30 10.21 10.82
C THR A 49 -7.73 9.92 11.22
N ALA A 50 -7.92 8.89 12.00
CA ALA A 50 -9.21 8.54 12.60
C ALA A 50 -9.01 7.83 13.94
N ILE A 51 -9.98 8.05 14.82
CA ILE A 51 -9.95 7.55 16.21
C ILE A 51 -10.10 6.03 16.23
N THR A 52 -11.03 5.47 15.46
CA THR A 52 -11.35 4.04 15.50
C THR A 52 -11.42 3.45 14.08
N PRO A 53 -10.76 2.33 13.80
CA PRO A 53 -10.92 1.63 12.53
C PRO A 53 -12.29 0.94 12.48
N THR A 54 -12.89 0.87 11.30
CA THR A 54 -14.11 0.12 11.03
C THR A 54 -13.87 -0.95 9.98
N LYS A 55 -14.70 -2.02 9.97
CA LYS A 55 -14.58 -3.10 8.96
C LYS A 55 -14.70 -2.59 7.53
N ALA A 56 -15.58 -1.63 7.28
CA ALA A 56 -15.78 -1.04 5.95
C ALA A 56 -14.72 -0.01 5.56
N GLY A 57 -13.85 0.39 6.51
CA GLY A 57 -12.95 1.53 6.33
C GLY A 57 -13.67 2.85 6.55
N ILE A 58 -12.94 3.87 6.96
CA ILE A 58 -13.46 5.20 7.33
C ILE A 58 -13.07 6.29 6.32
N GLY A 59 -12.55 5.88 5.15
CA GLY A 59 -12.27 6.78 4.04
C GLY A 59 -11.03 7.68 4.18
N LYS A 60 -10.10 7.38 5.10
CA LYS A 60 -8.86 8.19 5.26
C LYS A 60 -8.15 8.47 3.95
N THR A 61 -7.89 7.44 3.17
CA THR A 61 -7.21 7.56 1.87
C THR A 61 -8.02 8.40 0.89
N THR A 62 -9.32 8.18 0.80
CA THR A 62 -10.20 8.94 -0.08
C THR A 62 -10.21 10.42 0.28
N VAL A 63 -10.28 10.74 1.59
CA VAL A 63 -10.21 12.11 2.08
C VAL A 63 -8.84 12.73 1.80
N SER A 64 -7.74 12.00 2.01
CA SER A 64 -6.40 12.50 1.73
C SER A 64 -6.21 12.85 0.24
N VAL A 65 -6.65 11.95 -0.64
CA VAL A 65 -6.57 12.18 -2.10
C VAL A 65 -7.48 13.33 -2.52
N GLY A 66 -8.72 13.37 -2.01
CA GLY A 66 -9.67 14.46 -2.29
C GLY A 66 -9.16 15.81 -1.81
N LEU A 67 -8.55 15.88 -0.63
CA LEU A 67 -7.94 17.10 -0.09
C LEU A 67 -6.78 17.58 -0.97
N ALA A 68 -5.88 16.65 -1.37
CA ALA A 68 -4.75 16.98 -2.24
C ALA A 68 -5.23 17.54 -3.60
N LEU A 69 -6.26 16.91 -4.20
CA LEU A 69 -6.87 17.41 -5.44
C LEU A 69 -7.53 18.77 -5.24
N GLY A 70 -8.25 18.97 -4.14
CA GLY A 70 -8.86 20.26 -3.81
C GLY A 70 -7.82 21.38 -3.63
N LEU A 71 -6.74 21.10 -2.90
CA LEU A 71 -5.62 22.04 -2.76
C LEU A 71 -4.97 22.39 -4.10
N SER A 72 -4.77 21.39 -4.95
CA SER A 72 -4.25 21.61 -6.32
C SER A 72 -5.21 22.45 -7.16
N HIS A 73 -6.52 22.24 -7.03
CA HIS A 73 -7.54 22.98 -7.76
C HIS A 73 -7.53 24.49 -7.42
N ILE A 74 -7.27 24.83 -6.17
CA ILE A 74 -7.12 26.24 -5.73
C ILE A 74 -5.68 26.77 -5.88
N GLY A 75 -4.83 26.08 -6.65
CA GLY A 75 -3.47 26.52 -6.99
C GLY A 75 -2.43 26.33 -5.88
N LYS A 76 -2.72 25.57 -4.84
CA LYS A 76 -1.74 25.27 -3.79
C LYS A 76 -0.86 24.10 -4.20
N LYS A 77 0.46 24.27 -4.08
CA LYS A 77 1.42 23.16 -4.26
C LYS A 77 1.28 22.20 -3.08
N ASN A 78 1.07 20.94 -3.38
CA ASN A 78 0.94 19.91 -2.34
C ASN A 78 1.43 18.56 -2.87
N ILE A 79 1.82 17.68 -1.94
CA ILE A 79 2.15 16.29 -2.18
C ILE A 79 1.35 15.48 -1.17
N VAL A 80 0.73 14.39 -1.61
CA VAL A 80 0.03 13.47 -0.73
C VAL A 80 0.92 12.26 -0.45
N ALA A 81 1.17 11.97 0.82
CA ALA A 81 1.83 10.76 1.27
C ALA A 81 0.78 9.75 1.73
N LEU A 82 0.71 8.61 1.09
CA LEU A 82 -0.24 7.56 1.37
C LEU A 82 0.47 6.30 1.84
N ARG A 83 -0.20 5.56 2.68
CA ARG A 83 0.26 4.25 3.08
C ARG A 83 0.05 3.25 1.93
N GLU A 84 1.05 2.44 1.64
CA GLU A 84 0.92 1.33 0.70
C GLU A 84 -0.15 0.34 1.18
N PRO A 85 -1.04 -0.14 0.29
CA PRO A 85 -2.01 -1.16 0.66
C PRO A 85 -1.30 -2.50 0.86
N SER A 86 -1.76 -3.24 1.85
CA SER A 86 -1.39 -4.66 2.00
C SER A 86 -2.30 -5.52 1.11
N LEU A 87 -2.20 -6.84 1.21
CA LEU A 87 -3.05 -7.78 0.46
C LEU A 87 -4.56 -7.68 0.75
N GLY A 88 -4.96 -6.93 1.79
CA GLY A 88 -6.37 -6.74 2.15
C GLY A 88 -7.32 -6.34 1.02
N PRO A 89 -6.95 -5.40 0.12
CA PRO A 89 -7.78 -5.06 -1.03
C PRO A 89 -8.05 -6.23 -1.98
N CYS A 90 -7.09 -7.13 -2.16
CA CYS A 90 -7.22 -8.32 -3.02
C CYS A 90 -8.25 -9.32 -2.49
N PHE A 91 -8.45 -9.33 -1.17
CA PHE A 91 -9.43 -10.20 -0.51
C PHE A 91 -10.78 -9.51 -0.23
N GLY A 92 -10.97 -8.30 -0.68
CA GLY A 92 -12.20 -7.53 -0.43
C GLY A 92 -12.44 -7.13 1.02
N LEU A 93 -11.41 -7.24 1.89
CA LEU A 93 -11.52 -6.98 3.32
C LEU A 93 -11.41 -5.49 3.68
N LYS A 94 -10.87 -4.69 2.78
CA LYS A 94 -10.74 -3.24 2.93
C LYS A 94 -10.61 -2.55 1.58
N GLY A 95 -10.84 -1.24 1.54
CA GLY A 95 -10.65 -0.42 0.34
C GLY A 95 -9.18 -0.34 -0.10
N GLY A 96 -8.97 -0.05 -1.38
CA GLY A 96 -7.65 0.17 -1.95
C GLY A 96 -7.01 1.49 -1.48
N ALA A 97 -5.74 1.69 -1.80
CA ALA A 97 -4.98 2.89 -1.46
C ALA A 97 -5.04 3.98 -2.54
N ALA A 98 -5.79 3.77 -3.61
CA ALA A 98 -5.84 4.69 -4.75
C ALA A 98 -6.91 5.80 -4.63
N GLY A 99 -7.67 5.85 -3.54
CA GLY A 99 -8.79 6.78 -3.39
C GLY A 99 -10.12 6.18 -3.86
N GLY A 100 -11.11 7.03 -4.18
CA GLY A 100 -12.43 6.59 -4.62
C GLY A 100 -13.19 7.65 -5.41
N GLY A 101 -14.19 7.23 -6.18
CA GLY A 101 -14.98 8.13 -7.03
C GLY A 101 -14.11 8.87 -8.04
N TYR A 102 -14.24 10.19 -8.08
CA TYR A 102 -13.40 11.07 -8.92
C TYR A 102 -12.04 11.41 -8.29
N ALA A 103 -11.84 11.12 -7.01
CA ALA A 103 -10.59 11.36 -6.28
C ALA A 103 -9.73 10.10 -6.29
N GLN A 104 -9.00 9.87 -7.40
CA GLN A 104 -8.18 8.68 -7.61
C GLN A 104 -6.75 9.01 -8.01
N ILE A 105 -5.83 8.13 -7.61
CA ILE A 105 -4.43 8.12 -8.03
C ILE A 105 -4.23 7.09 -9.15
N LEU A 106 -3.36 7.40 -10.08
CA LEU A 106 -3.02 6.52 -11.19
C LEU A 106 -1.51 6.16 -11.14
N PRO A 107 -1.14 4.93 -11.48
CA PRO A 107 -1.95 3.80 -11.96
C PRO A 107 -2.59 3.00 -10.81
N MET A 108 -3.89 3.00 -10.72
CA MET A 108 -4.65 2.41 -9.62
C MET A 108 -4.45 0.89 -9.50
N ASP A 109 -4.41 0.20 -10.60
CA ASP A 109 -4.17 -1.25 -10.69
C ASP A 109 -2.85 -1.64 -10.02
N LYS A 110 -1.75 -0.96 -10.38
CA LYS A 110 -0.42 -1.22 -9.82
C LYS A 110 -0.32 -0.83 -8.34
N ILE A 111 -0.89 0.32 -7.96
CA ILE A 111 -0.90 0.77 -6.56
C ILE A 111 -1.65 -0.19 -5.66
N ASN A 112 -2.78 -0.74 -6.11
CA ASN A 112 -3.59 -1.66 -5.31
C ASN A 112 -3.08 -3.09 -5.31
N LEU A 113 -2.38 -3.52 -6.33
CA LEU A 113 -1.82 -4.87 -6.41
C LEU A 113 -0.43 -4.90 -5.79
N HIS A 114 0.58 -4.63 -6.59
CA HIS A 114 1.95 -4.67 -6.12
C HIS A 114 2.89 -4.05 -7.15
N PHE A 115 3.82 -3.19 -6.73
CA PHE A 115 4.75 -2.52 -7.64
C PHE A 115 6.20 -2.44 -7.13
N THR A 116 6.49 -3.03 -5.98
CA THR A 116 7.84 -3.09 -5.41
C THR A 116 8.47 -4.45 -5.72
N GLY A 117 9.70 -4.49 -6.06
CA GLY A 117 10.62 -5.54 -6.50
C GLY A 117 10.31 -7.03 -6.22
N ASP A 118 11.10 -7.91 -6.82
CA ASP A 118 10.84 -9.36 -6.84
C ASP A 118 10.82 -10.01 -5.45
N PHE A 119 11.69 -9.61 -4.54
CA PHE A 119 11.72 -10.15 -3.18
C PHE A 119 10.40 -9.95 -2.46
N HIS A 120 9.84 -8.75 -2.57
CA HIS A 120 8.55 -8.47 -1.96
C HIS A 120 7.41 -9.23 -2.64
N ALA A 121 7.45 -9.38 -3.95
CA ALA A 121 6.46 -10.18 -4.68
C ALA A 121 6.50 -11.66 -4.28
N VAL A 122 7.69 -12.26 -4.23
CA VAL A 122 7.89 -13.66 -3.79
C VAL A 122 7.46 -13.85 -2.34
N THR A 123 7.88 -12.95 -1.46
CA THR A 123 7.51 -13.00 -0.03
C THR A 123 6.00 -12.88 0.16
N SER A 124 5.36 -11.97 -0.56
CA SER A 124 3.91 -11.78 -0.50
C SER A 124 3.15 -13.00 -1.03
N ALA A 125 3.59 -13.59 -2.13
CA ALA A 125 3.01 -14.80 -2.70
C ALA A 125 3.15 -15.99 -1.74
N HIS A 126 4.33 -16.18 -1.17
CA HIS A 126 4.60 -17.25 -0.19
C HIS A 126 3.72 -17.11 1.05
N ASN A 127 3.64 -15.92 1.62
CA ASN A 127 2.82 -15.67 2.79
C ASN A 127 1.31 -15.79 2.51
N MET A 128 0.88 -15.45 1.30
CA MET A 128 -0.50 -15.69 0.88
C MET A 128 -0.82 -17.18 0.84
N ILE A 129 0.06 -18.02 0.27
CA ILE A 129 -0.11 -19.48 0.25
C ILE A 129 -0.16 -20.02 1.68
N ALA A 130 0.74 -19.56 2.55
CA ALA A 130 0.75 -19.97 3.95
C ALA A 130 -0.56 -19.62 4.67
N ALA A 131 -1.10 -18.41 4.45
CA ALA A 131 -2.37 -17.98 5.04
C ALA A 131 -3.57 -18.77 4.49
N LEU A 132 -3.57 -19.10 3.20
CA LEU A 132 -4.61 -19.95 2.60
C LEU A 132 -4.55 -21.37 3.15
N LEU A 133 -3.35 -21.91 3.35
CA LEU A 133 -3.16 -23.22 3.97
C LEU A 133 -3.68 -23.22 5.41
N ASP A 134 -3.35 -22.20 6.21
CA ASP A 134 -3.86 -22.08 7.58
C ASP A 134 -5.39 -22.02 7.62
N ASN A 135 -5.99 -21.23 6.72
CA ASN A 135 -7.44 -21.18 6.63
C ASN A 135 -8.05 -22.52 6.20
N TYR A 136 -7.43 -23.21 5.25
CA TYR A 136 -7.87 -24.52 4.81
C TYR A 136 -7.85 -25.54 5.98
N ILE A 137 -6.74 -25.59 6.71
CA ILE A 137 -6.60 -26.45 7.90
C ILE A 137 -7.66 -26.13 8.96
N TYR A 138 -7.90 -24.83 9.20
CA TYR A 138 -8.90 -24.40 10.17
C TYR A 138 -10.31 -24.84 9.77
N GLN A 139 -10.67 -24.70 8.49
CA GLN A 139 -12.00 -25.07 8.00
C GLN A 139 -12.22 -26.60 7.97
N HIS A 140 -11.16 -27.39 7.79
CA HIS A 140 -11.21 -28.85 7.64
C HIS A 140 -10.61 -29.60 8.84
N ARG A 141 -10.50 -28.96 10.00
CA ARG A 141 -9.88 -29.52 11.20
C ARG A 141 -10.54 -30.82 11.67
N ASP A 142 -11.84 -30.99 11.40
CA ASP A 142 -12.62 -32.17 11.81
C ASP A 142 -12.43 -33.37 10.84
N GLU A 143 -11.76 -33.17 9.70
CA GLU A 143 -11.47 -34.18 8.70
C GLU A 143 -10.16 -34.96 8.95
N GLY A 144 -9.51 -34.73 10.10
CA GLY A 144 -8.31 -35.45 10.49
C GLY A 144 -7.03 -35.07 9.75
N PHE A 145 -6.89 -33.79 9.38
CA PHE A 145 -5.69 -33.28 8.72
C PHE A 145 -4.43 -33.45 9.59
N ALA A 146 -3.39 -34.08 9.04
CA ALA A 146 -2.15 -34.39 9.77
C ALA A 146 -1.29 -33.09 9.92
N MET A 147 -1.65 -32.25 10.88
CA MET A 147 -1.01 -30.93 11.07
C MET A 147 0.50 -30.99 11.35
N LYS A 148 0.95 -32.09 11.99
CA LYS A 148 2.38 -32.30 12.30
C LYS A 148 3.26 -32.56 11.06
N GLU A 149 2.66 -32.88 9.92
CA GLU A 149 3.37 -33.15 8.67
C GLU A 149 3.51 -31.88 7.80
N ILE A 150 2.93 -30.77 8.22
CA ILE A 150 3.00 -29.51 7.48
C ILE A 150 4.28 -28.78 7.85
N LEU A 151 5.25 -28.80 6.93
CA LEU A 151 6.54 -28.14 7.10
C LEU A 151 6.60 -26.72 6.51
N TRP A 152 5.49 -26.25 5.94
CA TRP A 152 5.43 -24.92 5.33
C TRP A 152 5.45 -23.83 6.39
N LYS A 153 6.52 -23.05 6.44
CA LYS A 153 6.68 -21.94 7.36
C LYS A 153 6.43 -20.60 6.66
N ARG A 154 5.99 -19.60 7.40
CA ARG A 154 5.88 -18.23 6.88
C ARG A 154 7.25 -17.60 6.76
N VAL A 155 7.48 -16.82 5.68
CA VAL A 155 8.71 -16.04 5.50
C VAL A 155 8.67 -14.78 6.36
N LEU A 156 7.52 -14.09 6.36
CA LEU A 156 7.26 -12.91 7.18
C LEU A 156 5.83 -12.96 7.69
N ASP A 157 5.62 -12.52 8.92
CA ASP A 157 4.29 -12.28 9.43
C ASP A 157 3.74 -10.97 8.88
N ILE A 158 2.80 -11.05 7.92
CA ILE A 158 2.19 -9.88 7.30
C ILE A 158 1.03 -9.34 8.12
N ASN A 159 0.42 -10.19 8.93
CA ASN A 159 -0.76 -9.84 9.71
C ASN A 159 -0.38 -9.84 11.17
N CYS A 160 -0.41 -8.69 11.82
CA CYS A 160 -0.32 -8.58 13.28
C CYS A 160 -1.38 -9.42 14.04
N LEU A 161 -2.12 -10.26 13.34
CA LEU A 161 -3.12 -11.18 13.88
C LEU A 161 -2.49 -12.36 14.62
N LEU A 162 -1.21 -12.67 14.42
CA LEU A 162 -0.49 -13.70 15.18
C LEU A 162 -0.41 -13.40 16.67
N TYR A 163 -0.46 -12.13 17.07
CA TYR A 163 -0.53 -11.76 18.49
C TYR A 163 -1.92 -11.97 19.11
N THR A 164 -2.94 -12.11 18.30
CA THR A 164 -4.34 -12.25 18.75
C THR A 164 -4.98 -13.60 18.43
N SER A 165 -4.38 -14.36 17.52
CA SER A 165 -4.84 -15.69 17.13
C SER A 165 -3.63 -16.56 16.79
N PRO A 166 -3.31 -17.57 17.60
CA PRO A 166 -2.25 -18.52 17.28
C PRO A 166 -2.54 -19.19 15.93
N SER A 167 -1.48 -19.46 15.17
CA SER A 167 -1.60 -20.24 13.94
C SER A 167 -2.14 -21.61 14.24
N PRO A 168 -3.03 -22.18 13.41
CA PRO A 168 -3.46 -23.57 13.57
C PRO A 168 -2.33 -24.59 13.56
N ARG A 169 -1.11 -24.16 13.18
CA ARG A 169 0.10 -25.00 13.13
C ARG A 169 0.98 -24.89 14.38
N ASP A 170 0.69 -23.96 15.27
CA ASP A 170 1.33 -23.82 16.58
C ASP A 170 0.60 -24.65 17.64
#